data_58007d15c49b7f9dcf242cd4ee0d54e1
#
_entry.id   58007d15c49b7f9dcf242cd4ee0d54e1
#
_cell.length_a   1.000
_cell.length_b   1.000
_cell.length_c   1.000
_cell.angle_alpha   90.00
_cell.angle_beta   90.00
_cell.angle_gamma   90.00
#
_symmetry.space_group_name_H-M   'P 1'
#
loop_
_entity.id
_entity.type
_entity.pdbx_description
1 polymer ?
#
loop_
_entity_poly.entity_id
_entity_poly.type
_entity_poly.pdbx_seq_one_letter_code
_entity_poly.pdbx_strand_id
1 'polypeptide(L)'
;MTDQLLVSIDGPVATLTINNPKANTWTLESLNALPDIIADLETDASIRALVITGAGEKFFSAGAELTTFAEGDVAVASEMARAFGFAFEALAECDLVTIAAINGYAMGGGLEAALACDMRIAESHAQMALPEAAVGLLPCAGGTQRLPWLV
;
A
#
# COMPACT_ATOMS: atom_id res chain seq x y z
N MET A 1 -8.40 15.10 1.29
CA MET A 1 -7.64 14.42 0.21
C MET A 1 -6.18 14.71 0.42
N THR A 2 -5.32 13.74 0.23
CA THR A 2 -3.86 13.89 0.35
C THR A 2 -3.22 13.89 -1.04
N ASP A 3 -2.15 14.67 -1.22
CA ASP A 3 -1.36 14.64 -2.47
C ASP A 3 -0.47 13.38 -2.59
N GLN A 4 -0.43 12.56 -1.52
CA GLN A 4 0.35 11.32 -1.49
C GLN A 4 -0.37 10.12 -2.12
N LEU A 5 -1.68 10.22 -2.33
CA LEU A 5 -2.51 9.22 -3.01
C LEU A 5 -3.35 9.92 -4.09
N LEU A 6 -2.99 9.67 -5.33
CA LEU A 6 -3.69 10.28 -6.47
C LEU A 6 -4.68 9.28 -7.06
N VAL A 7 -5.92 9.70 -7.25
CA VAL A 7 -6.96 8.88 -7.87
C VAL A 7 -7.29 9.43 -9.26
N SER A 8 -7.31 8.54 -10.25
CA SER A 8 -7.84 8.83 -11.59
C SER A 8 -8.85 7.75 -11.98
N ILE A 9 -9.87 8.13 -12.73
CA ILE A 9 -10.94 7.21 -13.14
C ILE A 9 -11.01 7.23 -14.67
N ASP A 10 -10.98 6.02 -15.26
CA ASP A 10 -11.17 5.81 -16.68
C ASP A 10 -12.22 4.70 -16.88
N GLY A 11 -13.41 5.08 -17.28
CA GLY A 11 -14.55 4.18 -17.37
C GLY A 11 -14.81 3.45 -16.04
N PRO A 12 -14.87 2.11 -16.03
CA PRO A 12 -15.14 1.35 -14.80
C PRO A 12 -13.89 1.07 -13.94
N VAL A 13 -12.75 1.68 -14.24
CA VAL A 13 -11.49 1.44 -13.55
C VAL A 13 -11.02 2.70 -12.84
N ALA A 14 -10.85 2.60 -11.53
CA ALA A 14 -10.13 3.59 -10.73
C ALA A 14 -8.66 3.19 -10.63
N THR A 15 -7.75 4.14 -10.77
CA THR A 15 -6.31 3.94 -10.53
C THR A 15 -5.89 4.83 -9.36
N LEU A 16 -5.36 4.20 -8.31
CA LEU A 16 -4.75 4.85 -7.17
C LEU A 16 -3.24 4.80 -7.32
N THR A 17 -2.63 5.96 -7.42
CA THR A 17 -1.18 6.09 -7.53
C THR A 17 -0.58 6.54 -6.19
N ILE A 18 0.32 5.72 -5.62
CA ILE A 18 1.10 6.08 -4.44
C ILE A 18 2.14 7.12 -4.89
N ASN A 19 2.01 8.34 -4.41
CA ASN A 19 2.78 9.51 -4.87
C ASN A 19 3.46 10.21 -3.69
N ASN A 20 4.37 9.52 -3.04
CA ASN A 20 5.21 10.12 -1.99
C ASN A 20 6.69 10.01 -2.38
N PRO A 21 7.25 11.05 -3.07
CA PRO A 21 8.63 11.02 -3.47
C PRO A 21 9.56 11.00 -2.23
N LYS A 22 10.70 10.27 -2.27
CA LYS A 22 11.35 9.72 -3.50
C LYS A 22 11.05 8.22 -3.74
N ALA A 23 10.41 7.55 -2.82
CA ALA A 23 10.31 6.09 -2.83
C ALA A 23 8.88 5.58 -2.59
N ASN A 24 7.89 6.45 -2.73
CA ASN A 24 6.47 6.13 -2.54
C ASN A 24 6.22 5.48 -1.17
N THR A 25 6.82 6.05 -0.11
CA THR A 25 6.67 5.56 1.26
C THR A 25 5.28 5.85 1.79
N TRP A 26 4.81 4.98 2.67
CA TRP A 26 3.58 5.17 3.44
C TRP A 26 3.86 6.05 4.65
N THR A 27 3.04 7.07 4.84
CA THR A 27 3.00 7.93 6.01
C THR A 27 1.69 7.72 6.77
N LEU A 28 1.60 8.25 7.98
CA LEU A 28 0.34 8.21 8.73
C LEU A 28 -0.81 8.91 7.97
N GLU A 29 -0.49 9.99 7.24
CA GLU A 29 -1.44 10.71 6.41
C GLU A 29 -2.01 9.83 5.29
N SER A 30 -1.15 9.18 4.49
CA SER A 30 -1.61 8.34 3.38
C SER A 30 -2.31 7.06 3.88
N LEU A 31 -1.84 6.46 4.98
CA LEU A 31 -2.48 5.29 5.58
C LEU A 31 -3.89 5.60 6.10
N ASN A 32 -4.07 6.75 6.75
CA ASN A 32 -5.39 7.15 7.23
C ASN A 32 -6.34 7.58 6.08
N ALA A 33 -5.80 8.08 4.97
CA ALA A 33 -6.62 8.48 3.82
C ALA A 33 -7.07 7.30 2.95
N LEU A 34 -6.32 6.19 2.92
CA LEU A 34 -6.61 5.06 2.03
C LEU A 34 -8.00 4.44 2.27
N PRO A 35 -8.45 4.15 3.50
CA PRO A 35 -9.78 3.60 3.75
C PRO A 35 -10.91 4.51 3.26
N ASP A 36 -10.78 5.82 3.47
CA ASP A 36 -11.79 6.79 3.02
C ASP A 36 -11.87 6.85 1.49
N ILE A 37 -10.72 6.80 0.80
CA ILE A 37 -10.65 6.75 -0.66
C ILE A 37 -11.33 5.48 -1.19
N ILE A 38 -11.07 4.31 -0.58
CA ILE A 38 -11.70 3.05 -0.96
C ILE A 38 -13.21 3.14 -0.78
N ALA A 39 -13.68 3.60 0.39
CA ALA A 39 -15.10 3.74 0.69
C ALA A 39 -15.79 4.69 -0.30
N ASP A 40 -15.17 5.82 -0.66
CA ASP A 40 -15.71 6.74 -1.66
C ASP A 40 -15.84 6.07 -3.03
N LEU A 41 -14.85 5.29 -3.47
CA LEU A 41 -14.89 4.57 -4.75
C LEU A 41 -15.97 3.50 -4.78
N GLU A 42 -16.24 2.81 -3.69
CA GLU A 42 -17.28 1.78 -3.56
C GLU A 42 -18.69 2.37 -3.66
N THR A 43 -18.88 3.66 -3.36
CA THR A 43 -20.18 4.32 -3.53
C THR A 43 -20.56 4.55 -4.99
N ASP A 44 -19.59 4.57 -5.91
CA ASP A 44 -19.82 4.75 -7.34
C ASP A 44 -20.05 3.41 -8.03
N ALA A 45 -21.34 3.09 -8.25
CA ALA A 45 -21.74 1.86 -8.91
C ALA A 45 -21.19 1.68 -10.35
N SER A 46 -20.58 2.69 -10.97
CA SER A 46 -19.94 2.56 -12.29
C SER A 46 -18.53 1.99 -12.19
N ILE A 47 -17.85 2.10 -11.03
CA ILE A 47 -16.51 1.55 -10.80
C ILE A 47 -16.60 0.05 -10.50
N ARG A 48 -15.71 -0.73 -11.08
CA ARG A 48 -15.65 -2.19 -10.95
C ARG A 48 -14.30 -2.72 -10.50
N ALA A 49 -13.25 -1.93 -10.70
CA ALA A 49 -11.90 -2.34 -10.35
C ALA A 49 -11.09 -1.15 -9.82
N LEU A 50 -10.19 -1.45 -8.89
CA LEU A 50 -9.21 -0.54 -8.34
C LEU A 50 -7.81 -1.06 -8.66
N VAL A 51 -7.07 -0.32 -9.49
CA VAL A 51 -5.66 -0.59 -9.76
C VAL A 51 -4.81 0.27 -8.83
N ILE A 52 -3.82 -0.33 -8.17
CA ILE A 52 -2.87 0.38 -7.31
C ILE A 52 -1.49 0.30 -7.93
N THR A 53 -0.81 1.42 -8.06
CA THR A 53 0.56 1.51 -8.60
C THR A 53 1.36 2.59 -7.90
N GLY A 54 2.68 2.63 -8.12
CA GLY A 54 3.56 3.68 -7.62
C GLY A 54 3.85 4.75 -8.66
N ALA A 55 4.01 6.00 -8.24
CA ALA A 55 4.45 7.08 -9.12
C ALA A 55 5.88 6.84 -9.61
N GLY A 56 6.16 7.14 -10.88
CA GLY A 56 7.46 6.92 -11.52
C GLY A 56 7.71 5.47 -11.89
N GLU A 57 8.97 5.13 -12.18
CA GLU A 57 9.33 3.82 -12.75
C GLU A 57 10.10 2.91 -11.77
N LYS A 58 10.57 3.45 -10.64
CA LYS A 58 11.52 2.74 -9.78
C LYS A 58 10.86 2.05 -8.60
N PHE A 59 9.85 2.66 -8.02
CA PHE A 59 9.21 2.17 -6.80
C PHE A 59 7.70 2.02 -6.99
N PHE A 60 7.20 0.85 -6.69
CA PHE A 60 5.82 0.69 -6.30
C PHE A 60 5.63 1.36 -4.93
N SER A 61 6.31 0.86 -3.91
CA SER A 61 6.45 1.50 -2.60
C SER A 61 7.60 0.86 -1.82
N ALA A 62 8.42 1.68 -1.16
CA ALA A 62 9.48 1.21 -0.26
C ALA A 62 8.98 0.87 1.15
N GLY A 63 7.68 0.92 1.40
CA GLY A 63 7.09 0.62 2.71
C GLY A 63 6.96 1.87 3.60
N ALA A 64 7.15 1.70 4.90
CA ALA A 64 7.01 2.78 5.86
C ALA A 64 8.04 3.90 5.66
N GLU A 65 7.63 5.13 5.95
CA GLU A 65 8.56 6.24 6.09
C GLU A 65 9.41 6.07 7.36
N LEU A 66 10.65 5.59 7.20
CA LEU A 66 11.50 5.18 8.33
C LEU A 66 11.91 6.33 9.24
N THR A 67 11.93 7.57 8.76
CA THR A 67 12.23 8.75 9.57
C THR A 67 11.24 8.93 10.72
N THR A 68 10.03 8.43 10.56
CA THR A 68 8.98 8.44 11.60
C THR A 68 9.40 7.66 12.86
N PHE A 69 10.29 6.68 12.72
CA PHE A 69 10.75 5.84 13.84
C PHE A 69 12.09 6.27 14.43
N ALA A 70 12.70 7.35 13.91
CA ALA A 70 14.07 7.74 14.25
C ALA A 70 14.28 8.06 15.75
N GLU A 71 13.24 8.55 16.44
CA GLU A 71 13.29 8.89 17.86
C GLU A 71 12.99 7.71 18.79
N GLY A 72 12.58 6.55 18.24
CA GLY A 72 12.28 5.34 19.02
C GLY A 72 11.02 5.46 19.90
N ASP A 73 10.09 6.35 19.58
CA ASP A 73 8.86 6.52 20.34
C ASP A 73 7.90 5.33 20.10
N VAL A 74 7.61 4.59 21.16
CA VAL A 74 6.72 3.41 21.13
C VAL A 74 5.28 3.81 20.79
N ALA A 75 4.81 4.99 21.18
CA ALA A 75 3.47 5.46 20.87
C ALA A 75 3.32 5.71 19.37
N VAL A 76 4.31 6.37 18.75
CA VAL A 76 4.38 6.60 17.32
C VAL A 76 4.45 5.27 16.55
N ALA A 77 5.29 4.34 16.98
CA ALA A 77 5.39 3.02 16.36
C ALA A 77 4.07 2.24 16.43
N SER A 78 3.38 2.29 17.58
CA SER A 78 2.08 1.66 17.77
C SER A 78 0.99 2.28 16.90
N GLU A 79 0.99 3.59 16.75
CA GLU A 79 0.05 4.32 15.89
C GLU A 79 0.25 3.94 14.43
N MET A 80 1.50 3.96 13.95
CA MET A 80 1.84 3.54 12.60
C MET A 80 1.43 2.08 12.33
N ALA A 81 1.72 1.15 13.24
CA ALA A 81 1.35 -0.25 13.08
C ALA A 81 -0.17 -0.44 12.96
N ARG A 82 -0.96 0.29 13.75
CA ARG A 82 -2.43 0.27 13.67
C ARG A 82 -2.93 0.86 12.35
N ALA A 83 -2.35 1.99 11.91
CA ALA A 83 -2.71 2.63 10.66
C ALA A 83 -2.43 1.72 9.46
N PHE A 84 -1.28 1.05 9.42
CA PHE A 84 -0.96 0.04 8.41
C PHE A 84 -1.96 -1.12 8.41
N GLY A 85 -2.25 -1.69 9.59
CA GLY A 85 -3.22 -2.78 9.72
C GLY A 85 -4.58 -2.37 9.20
N PHE A 86 -5.10 -1.25 9.66
CA PHE A 86 -6.43 -0.75 9.28
C PHE A 86 -6.53 -0.41 7.78
N ALA A 87 -5.51 0.27 7.24
CA ALA A 87 -5.49 0.65 5.82
C ALA A 87 -5.49 -0.56 4.88
N PHE A 88 -4.69 -1.59 5.19
CA PHE A 88 -4.58 -2.77 4.32
C PHE A 88 -5.63 -3.84 4.60
N GLU A 89 -6.30 -3.78 5.75
CA GLU A 89 -7.55 -4.50 5.98
C GLU A 89 -8.67 -3.93 5.09
N ALA A 90 -8.86 -2.60 5.09
CA ALA A 90 -9.83 -1.95 4.21
C ALA A 90 -9.58 -2.27 2.73
N LEU A 91 -8.30 -2.35 2.32
CA LEU A 91 -7.96 -2.78 0.95
C LEU A 91 -8.31 -4.25 0.68
N ALA A 92 -8.08 -5.14 1.64
CA ALA A 92 -8.37 -6.56 1.49
C ALA A 92 -9.87 -6.89 1.56
N GLU A 93 -10.66 -6.04 2.21
CA GLU A 93 -12.11 -6.18 2.33
C GLU A 93 -12.88 -5.37 1.27
N CYS A 94 -12.15 -4.67 0.37
CA CYS A 94 -12.75 -3.85 -0.68
C CYS A 94 -13.65 -4.68 -1.61
N ASP A 95 -14.86 -4.21 -1.86
CA ASP A 95 -15.83 -4.86 -2.74
C ASP A 95 -15.49 -4.74 -4.24
N LEU A 96 -14.54 -3.88 -4.61
CA LEU A 96 -14.02 -3.77 -5.97
C LEU A 96 -12.96 -4.85 -6.22
N VAL A 97 -12.80 -5.28 -7.49
CA VAL A 97 -11.64 -6.10 -7.85
C VAL A 97 -10.37 -5.27 -7.72
N THR A 98 -9.47 -5.67 -6.82
CA THR A 98 -8.24 -4.93 -6.53
C THR A 98 -7.03 -5.54 -7.23
N ILE A 99 -6.23 -4.72 -7.92
CA ILE A 99 -5.08 -5.15 -8.71
C ILE A 99 -3.86 -4.33 -8.32
N ALA A 100 -2.83 -4.95 -7.76
CA ALA A 100 -1.54 -4.31 -7.58
C ALA A 100 -0.74 -4.39 -8.90
N ALA A 101 -0.53 -3.24 -9.55
CA ALA A 101 0.35 -3.09 -10.70
C ALA A 101 1.74 -2.67 -10.22
N ILE A 102 2.60 -3.68 -9.97
CA ILE A 102 3.91 -3.50 -9.33
C ILE A 102 4.92 -3.04 -10.36
N ASN A 103 5.15 -1.75 -10.42
CA ASN A 103 6.01 -1.07 -11.40
C ASN A 103 7.50 -0.96 -10.98
N GLY A 104 7.92 -1.59 -9.88
CA GLY A 104 9.29 -1.55 -9.41
C GLY A 104 9.47 -2.19 -8.03
N TYR A 105 10.27 -1.58 -7.16
CA TYR A 105 10.49 -2.09 -5.81
C TYR A 105 9.21 -2.04 -4.96
N ALA A 106 8.78 -3.19 -4.41
CA ALA A 106 7.71 -3.32 -3.43
C ALA A 106 8.29 -3.93 -2.16
N MET A 107 8.62 -3.08 -1.19
CA MET A 107 9.34 -3.47 0.02
C MET A 107 8.52 -3.24 1.28
N GLY A 108 8.58 -4.18 2.22
CA GLY A 108 7.89 -4.07 3.51
C GLY A 108 6.40 -3.79 3.34
N GLY A 109 5.89 -2.71 3.94
CA GLY A 109 4.52 -2.26 3.78
C GLY A 109 4.10 -2.01 2.32
N GLY A 110 5.04 -1.79 1.39
CA GLY A 110 4.76 -1.74 -0.04
C GLY A 110 4.37 -3.12 -0.59
N LEU A 111 5.08 -4.17 -0.22
CA LEU A 111 4.67 -5.53 -0.56
C LEU A 111 3.39 -5.93 0.18
N GLU A 112 3.22 -5.53 1.44
CA GLU A 112 2.01 -5.83 2.22
C GLU A 112 0.74 -5.24 1.59
N ALA A 113 0.83 -4.00 1.02
CA ALA A 113 -0.26 -3.42 0.23
C ALA A 113 -0.57 -4.27 -1.01
N ALA A 114 0.46 -4.70 -1.76
CA ALA A 114 0.26 -5.56 -2.92
C ALA A 114 -0.31 -6.94 -2.55
N LEU A 115 0.05 -7.48 -1.39
CA LEU A 115 -0.48 -8.75 -0.88
C LEU A 115 -1.95 -8.64 -0.42
N ALA A 116 -2.40 -7.43 -0.05
CA ALA A 116 -3.78 -7.17 0.32
C ALA A 116 -4.73 -7.10 -0.89
N CYS A 117 -4.21 -6.88 -2.10
CA CYS A 117 -5.00 -6.89 -3.33
C CYS A 117 -5.37 -8.32 -3.75
N ASP A 118 -6.46 -8.47 -4.55
CA ASP A 118 -6.87 -9.74 -5.14
C ASP A 118 -5.83 -10.26 -6.12
N MET A 119 -5.32 -9.38 -6.98
CA MET A 119 -4.38 -9.73 -8.04
C MET A 119 -3.10 -8.90 -7.98
N ARG A 120 -2.02 -9.47 -8.47
CA ARG A 120 -0.70 -8.82 -8.61
C ARG A 120 -0.17 -9.04 -10.02
N ILE A 121 0.20 -7.95 -10.67
CA ILE A 121 0.91 -7.94 -11.95
C ILE A 121 2.19 -7.18 -11.72
N ALA A 122 3.33 -7.74 -12.06
CA ALA A 122 4.63 -7.14 -11.82
C ALA A 122 5.43 -6.96 -13.10
N GLU A 123 6.09 -5.83 -13.20
CA GLU A 123 7.11 -5.61 -14.23
C GLU A 123 8.26 -6.61 -14.06
N SER A 124 8.92 -6.96 -15.17
CA SER A 124 10.00 -7.97 -15.16
C SER A 124 11.21 -7.59 -14.29
N HIS A 125 11.40 -6.31 -14.02
CA HIS A 125 12.46 -5.78 -13.16
C HIS A 125 12.03 -5.55 -11.72
N ALA A 126 10.75 -5.76 -11.38
CA ALA A 126 10.23 -5.55 -10.04
C ALA A 126 10.92 -6.48 -9.03
N GLN A 127 11.17 -5.94 -7.84
CA GLN A 127 11.73 -6.68 -6.73
C GLN A 127 10.81 -6.55 -5.51
N MET A 128 10.56 -7.66 -4.86
CA MET A 128 9.62 -7.75 -3.75
C MET A 128 10.28 -8.41 -2.54
N ALA A 129 10.12 -7.82 -1.35
CA ALA A 129 10.63 -8.39 -0.11
C ALA A 129 9.89 -7.84 1.11
N LEU A 130 9.97 -8.59 2.21
CA LEU A 130 9.64 -8.14 3.57
C LEU A 130 10.96 -7.99 4.35
N PRO A 131 11.69 -6.86 4.20
CA PRO A 131 13.03 -6.69 4.75
C PRO A 131 13.03 -6.11 6.18
N GLU A 132 11.90 -6.07 6.86
CA GLU A 132 11.69 -5.38 8.15
C GLU A 132 12.73 -5.77 9.20
N ALA A 133 13.12 -7.03 9.27
CA ALA A 133 14.13 -7.51 10.22
C ALA A 133 15.48 -6.81 10.07
N ALA A 134 15.82 -6.34 8.85
CA ALA A 134 17.06 -5.61 8.61
C ALA A 134 17.10 -4.21 9.28
N VAL A 135 15.93 -3.67 9.63
CA VAL A 135 15.76 -2.37 10.29
C VAL A 135 15.13 -2.50 11.69
N GLY A 136 15.09 -3.72 12.25
CA GLY A 136 14.57 -3.97 13.59
C GLY A 136 13.06 -3.88 13.73
N LEU A 137 12.33 -4.01 12.63
CA LEU A 137 10.87 -4.01 12.59
C LEU A 137 10.31 -5.41 12.28
N LEU A 138 8.98 -5.54 12.30
CA LEU A 138 8.24 -6.71 11.85
C LEU A 138 7.20 -6.28 10.81
N PRO A 139 6.88 -7.13 9.81
CA PRO A 139 5.72 -6.91 8.95
C PRO A 139 4.44 -6.91 9.81
N CYS A 140 3.70 -5.80 9.80
CA CYS A 140 2.55 -5.61 10.70
C CYS A 140 1.21 -5.42 9.98
N ALA A 141 1.21 -5.45 8.64
CA ALA A 141 0.03 -5.22 7.82
C ALA A 141 -0.42 -6.46 7.01
N GLY A 142 -0.17 -7.64 7.56
CA GLY A 142 -0.64 -8.91 7.00
C GLY A 142 0.39 -9.69 6.17
N GLY A 143 1.61 -9.16 5.98
CA GLY A 143 2.65 -9.84 5.21
C GLY A 143 3.01 -11.21 5.77
N THR A 144 3.09 -11.35 7.09
CA THR A 144 3.37 -12.64 7.77
C THR A 144 2.27 -13.68 7.60
N GLN A 145 1.06 -13.26 7.28
CA GLN A 145 -0.09 -14.15 7.03
C GLN A 145 -0.29 -14.40 5.54
N ARG A 146 -0.28 -13.34 4.70
CA ARG A 146 -0.64 -13.45 3.28
C ARG A 146 0.47 -14.06 2.43
N LEU A 147 1.74 -13.69 2.66
CA LEU A 147 2.85 -14.19 1.85
C LEU A 147 3.03 -15.72 1.93
N PRO A 148 3.01 -16.38 3.11
CA PRO A 148 3.21 -17.83 3.20
C PRO A 148 2.16 -18.68 2.48
N TRP A 149 1.00 -18.11 2.15
CA TRP A 149 -0.03 -18.81 1.38
C TRP A 149 0.15 -18.70 -0.13
N LEU A 150 1.09 -17.85 -0.59
CA LEU A 150 1.33 -17.58 -2.00
C LEU A 150 2.63 -18.21 -2.53
N VAL A 151 3.56 -18.59 -1.63
CA VAL A 151 4.89 -19.10 -1.97
C VAL A 151 5.20 -20.45 -1.37
#